data_6940367c88bba31edf6688cb696159b0
#
_entry.id   6940367c88bba31edf6688cb696159b0
#
_cell.length_a   1.000
_cell.length_b   1.000
_cell.length_c   1.000
_cell.angle_alpha   90.00
_cell.angle_beta   90.00
_cell.angle_gamma   90.00
#
_symmetry.space_group_name_H-M   'P 1'
#
loop_
_entity.id
_entity.type
_entity.pdbx_description
1 polymer ?
#
loop_
_entity_poly.entity_id
_entity_poly.type
_entity_poly.pdbx_seq_one_letter_code
_entity_poly.pdbx_strand_id
1 'polypeptide(L)'
;MRDGVEIKEGPYGRGVFAARDFAKGESVESCPTLELPEDTVTGRLGDYVFGSAEDEHEVILLLGYGMLYNHSYEANCEYVQEGPRMITFVTLRDVEAGEELTIDYGEEWWSTRNLEPDP
;
A
#
# COMPACT_ATOMS: atom_id res chain seq x y z
N MET A 1 0.83 -4.72 -16.70
CA MET A 1 -0.41 -5.37 -16.28
C MET A 1 -0.21 -6.05 -14.93
N ARG A 2 -1.19 -5.97 -14.04
CA ARG A 2 -1.09 -6.51 -12.67
C ARG A 2 -1.82 -7.85 -12.60
N ASP A 3 -1.13 -8.92 -12.94
CA ASP A 3 -1.70 -10.26 -12.88
C ASP A 3 -2.02 -10.63 -11.43
N GLY A 4 -3.22 -11.09 -11.22
CA GLY A 4 -3.65 -11.56 -9.92
C GLY A 4 -4.28 -10.52 -9.02
N VAL A 5 -4.28 -9.24 -9.41
CA VAL A 5 -4.93 -8.18 -8.63
C VAL A 5 -5.84 -7.34 -9.51
N GLU A 6 -6.85 -6.75 -8.91
CA GLU A 6 -7.78 -5.87 -9.62
C GLU A 6 -8.26 -4.75 -8.69
N ILE A 7 -8.67 -3.64 -9.29
CA ILE A 7 -9.22 -2.51 -8.56
C ILE A 7 -10.74 -2.61 -8.58
N LYS A 8 -11.35 -2.57 -7.38
CA LYS A 8 -12.82 -2.61 -7.25
C LYS A 8 -13.27 -1.68 -6.13
N GLU A 9 -14.55 -1.30 -6.19
CA GLU A 9 -15.20 -0.64 -5.06
C GLU A 9 -15.46 -1.66 -3.96
N GLY A 10 -15.09 -1.32 -2.74
CA GLY A 10 -15.32 -2.13 -1.56
C GLY A 10 -15.95 -1.31 -0.44
N PRO A 11 -16.02 -1.86 0.78
CA PRO A 11 -16.67 -1.17 1.91
C PRO A 11 -16.04 0.17 2.26
N TYR A 12 -14.76 0.35 1.96
CA TYR A 12 -14.01 1.56 2.30
C TYR A 12 -13.63 2.37 1.05
N GLY A 13 -14.40 2.23 -0.02
CA GLY A 13 -14.13 2.87 -1.29
C GLY A 13 -13.33 1.98 -2.20
N ARG A 14 -12.63 2.59 -3.17
CA ARG A 14 -11.83 1.85 -4.14
C ARG A 14 -10.64 1.20 -3.45
N GLY A 15 -10.38 -0.05 -3.76
CA GLY A 15 -9.26 -0.80 -3.18
C GLY A 15 -8.71 -1.83 -4.13
N VAL A 16 -7.69 -2.56 -3.67
CA VAL A 16 -7.03 -3.61 -4.43
C VAL A 16 -7.55 -4.95 -3.94
N PHE A 17 -8.02 -5.79 -4.87
CA PHE A 17 -8.62 -7.08 -4.54
C PHE A 17 -7.86 -8.19 -5.23
N ALA A 18 -7.80 -9.36 -4.58
CA ALA A 18 -7.19 -10.55 -5.16
C ALA A 18 -8.06 -11.05 -6.31
N ALA A 19 -7.46 -11.22 -7.49
CA ALA A 19 -8.15 -11.78 -8.65
C ALA A 19 -7.89 -13.28 -8.77
N ARG A 20 -7.01 -13.83 -7.92
CA ARG A 20 -6.71 -15.26 -7.81
C ARG A 20 -6.34 -15.56 -6.37
N ASP A 21 -6.17 -16.83 -6.05
CA ASP A 21 -5.68 -17.23 -4.74
C ASP A 21 -4.18 -16.96 -4.62
N PHE A 22 -3.75 -16.54 -3.45
CA PHE A 22 -2.33 -16.36 -3.11
C PHE A 22 -2.00 -17.21 -1.89
N ALA A 23 -0.85 -17.86 -1.95
CA ALA A 23 -0.31 -18.57 -0.78
C ALA A 23 0.41 -17.56 0.13
N LYS A 24 0.48 -17.89 1.43
CA LYS A 24 1.21 -17.08 2.40
C LYS A 24 2.66 -16.83 1.93
N GLY A 25 3.10 -15.59 1.98
CA GLY A 25 4.44 -15.20 1.59
C GLY A 25 4.63 -14.98 0.11
N GLU A 26 3.56 -15.07 -0.67
CA GLU A 26 3.63 -14.87 -2.12
C GLU A 26 3.65 -13.38 -2.45
N SER A 27 4.46 -12.99 -3.45
CA SER A 27 4.47 -11.61 -3.94
C SER A 27 3.21 -11.33 -4.72
N VAL A 28 2.56 -10.22 -4.35
CA VAL A 28 1.32 -9.78 -4.98
C VAL A 28 1.61 -8.83 -6.13
N GLU A 29 2.48 -7.86 -5.86
CA GLU A 29 2.78 -6.79 -6.81
C GLU A 29 4.11 -6.14 -6.42
N SER A 30 4.92 -5.77 -7.42
CA SER A 30 6.11 -4.96 -7.20
C SER A 30 5.90 -3.60 -7.85
N CYS A 31 6.11 -2.55 -7.08
CA CYS A 31 5.85 -1.18 -7.50
C CYS A 31 7.13 -0.38 -7.55
N PRO A 32 7.54 0.13 -8.72
CA PRO A 32 8.61 1.13 -8.75
C PRO A 32 8.22 2.36 -7.95
N THR A 33 9.20 3.03 -7.38
CA THR A 33 8.96 4.20 -6.54
C THR A 33 9.59 5.44 -7.12
N LEU A 34 9.00 6.60 -6.77
CA LEU A 34 9.62 7.90 -7.01
C LEU A 34 9.81 8.55 -5.65
N GLU A 35 11.03 9.01 -5.37
CA GLU A 35 11.34 9.74 -4.15
C GLU A 35 11.16 11.22 -4.40
N LEU A 36 10.41 11.90 -3.54
CA LEU A 36 10.06 13.31 -3.69
C LEU A 36 10.34 14.04 -2.39
N PRO A 37 10.84 15.28 -2.44
CA PRO A 37 10.89 16.11 -1.22
C PRO A 37 9.49 16.29 -0.66
N GLU A 38 9.32 16.10 0.64
CA GLU A 38 7.98 16.15 1.24
C GLU A 38 7.29 17.50 1.06
N ASP A 39 8.05 18.58 0.98
CA ASP A 39 7.50 19.93 0.84
C ASP A 39 6.95 20.19 -0.57
N THR A 40 7.21 19.34 -1.53
CA THR A 40 6.65 19.45 -2.88
C THR A 40 5.33 18.70 -3.04
N VAL A 41 4.93 17.92 -2.03
CA VAL A 41 3.70 17.11 -2.06
C VAL A 41 2.65 17.79 -1.20
N THR A 42 1.58 18.29 -1.83
CA THR A 42 0.53 19.05 -1.14
C THR A 42 -0.84 18.50 -1.52
N GLY A 43 -1.84 18.88 -0.73
CA GLY A 43 -3.23 18.51 -0.98
C GLY A 43 -3.46 17.01 -0.78
N ARG A 44 -4.39 16.47 -1.54
CA ARG A 44 -4.82 15.06 -1.39
C ARG A 44 -3.71 14.06 -1.72
N LEU A 45 -2.76 14.42 -2.54
CA LEU A 45 -1.66 13.52 -2.87
C LEU A 45 -0.87 13.12 -1.63
N GLY A 46 -0.78 14.01 -0.64
CA GLY A 46 -0.12 13.70 0.63
C GLY A 46 -0.74 12.55 1.40
N ASP A 47 -2.00 12.21 1.11
CA ASP A 47 -2.68 11.07 1.76
C ASP A 47 -2.27 9.72 1.16
N TYR A 48 -1.59 9.72 0.02
CA TYR A 48 -1.24 8.50 -0.70
C TYR A 48 0.23 8.16 -0.65
N VAL A 49 1.10 9.11 -0.28
CA VAL A 49 2.54 8.87 -0.28
C VAL A 49 2.97 8.17 1.01
N PHE A 50 4.10 7.48 0.94
CA PHE A 50 4.70 6.78 2.07
C PHE A 50 5.93 7.57 2.53
N GLY A 51 6.28 7.45 3.81
CA GLY A 51 7.53 8.02 4.31
C GLY A 51 8.73 7.25 3.78
N SER A 52 9.82 7.97 3.49
CA SER A 52 11.05 7.34 3.08
C SER A 52 11.76 6.73 4.29
N ALA A 53 12.28 5.51 4.13
CA ALA A 53 13.10 4.88 5.15
C ALA A 53 14.52 5.44 5.18
N GLU A 54 14.93 6.12 4.13
CA GLU A 54 16.30 6.61 3.97
C GLU A 54 16.47 8.08 4.30
N ASP A 55 15.41 8.88 4.13
CA ASP A 55 15.46 10.33 4.33
C ASP A 55 14.13 10.82 4.89
N GLU A 56 14.16 11.40 6.10
CA GLU A 56 12.96 11.88 6.77
C GLU A 56 12.29 13.07 6.07
N HIS A 57 13.00 13.73 5.16
CA HIS A 57 12.49 14.87 4.40
C HIS A 57 11.95 14.47 3.03
N GLU A 58 11.95 13.16 2.73
CA GLU A 58 11.42 12.63 1.48
C GLU A 58 10.20 11.78 1.73
N VAL A 59 9.33 11.75 0.73
CA VAL A 59 8.21 10.82 0.67
C VAL A 59 8.34 9.97 -0.59
N ILE A 60 7.68 8.82 -0.58
CA ILE A 60 7.73 7.86 -1.68
C ILE A 60 6.37 7.80 -2.34
N LEU A 61 6.36 8.01 -3.66
CA LEU A 61 5.20 7.79 -4.51
C LEU A 61 5.34 6.40 -5.14
N LEU A 62 4.36 5.53 -4.93
CA LEU A 62 4.37 4.19 -5.50
C LEU A 62 3.63 4.19 -6.84
N LEU A 63 4.25 3.60 -7.85
CA LEU A 63 3.63 3.41 -9.14
C LEU A 63 2.83 2.10 -9.16
N GLY A 64 2.01 1.90 -10.20
CA GLY A 64 1.10 0.77 -10.23
C GLY A 64 -0.05 0.97 -9.25
N TYR A 65 -0.48 -0.07 -8.57
CA TYR A 65 -1.60 -0.01 -7.62
C TYR A 65 -1.17 0.25 -6.17
N GLY A 66 0.12 0.48 -5.94
CA GLY A 66 0.69 0.54 -4.59
C GLY A 66 0.05 1.55 -3.65
N MET A 67 -0.49 2.66 -4.18
CA MET A 67 -1.13 3.68 -3.34
C MET A 67 -2.63 3.45 -3.15
N LEU A 68 -3.18 2.36 -3.66
CA LEU A 68 -4.62 2.06 -3.59
C LEU A 68 -4.97 0.98 -2.58
N TYR A 69 -3.98 0.36 -1.92
CA TYR A 69 -4.24 -0.62 -0.86
C TYR A 69 -4.81 0.10 0.35
N ASN A 70 -5.96 -0.38 0.81
CA ASN A 70 -6.60 0.19 2.00
C ASN A 70 -5.95 -0.33 3.28
N HIS A 71 -6.14 0.43 4.35
CA HIS A 71 -5.60 0.08 5.66
C HIS A 71 -6.45 -0.95 6.39
N SER A 72 -5.81 -1.84 7.13
CA SER A 72 -6.44 -2.65 8.18
C SER A 72 -5.39 -2.99 9.22
N TYR A 73 -5.77 -2.95 10.50
CA TYR A 73 -4.89 -3.45 11.57
C TYR A 73 -4.79 -4.98 11.53
N GLU A 74 -5.73 -5.64 10.83
CA GLU A 74 -5.68 -7.08 10.56
C GLU A 74 -5.32 -7.32 9.10
N ALA A 75 -4.34 -6.59 8.60
CA ALA A 75 -3.94 -6.63 7.21
C ALA A 75 -3.50 -8.03 6.78
N ASN A 76 -3.80 -8.36 5.53
CA ASN A 76 -3.37 -9.64 4.94
C ASN A 76 -2.12 -9.50 4.07
N CYS A 77 -1.59 -8.29 3.94
CA CYS A 77 -0.36 -8.03 3.20
C CYS A 77 0.55 -7.11 3.98
N GLU A 78 1.83 -7.13 3.62
CA GLU A 78 2.80 -6.13 4.06
C GLU A 78 3.55 -5.63 2.84
N TYR A 79 4.18 -4.48 2.96
CA TYR A 79 5.03 -3.96 1.91
C TYR A 79 6.47 -3.99 2.40
N VAL A 80 7.37 -4.44 1.53
CA VAL A 80 8.79 -4.55 1.83
C VAL A 80 9.58 -3.85 0.73
N GLN A 81 10.68 -3.21 1.11
CA GLN A 81 11.55 -2.58 0.13
C GLN A 81 12.49 -3.64 -0.44
N GLU A 82 12.43 -3.83 -1.75
CA GLU A 82 13.30 -4.77 -2.45
C GLU A 82 14.28 -3.99 -3.31
N GLY A 83 15.46 -3.76 -2.76
CA GLY A 83 16.47 -2.98 -3.45
C GLY A 83 16.09 -1.51 -3.54
N PRO A 84 16.87 -0.71 -4.29
CA PRO A 84 16.58 0.71 -4.44
C PRO A 84 15.34 0.91 -5.31
N ARG A 85 14.46 1.81 -4.88
CA ARG A 85 13.33 2.29 -5.67
C ARG A 85 12.32 1.21 -6.07
N MET A 86 12.13 0.20 -5.20
CA MET A 86 11.16 -0.85 -5.45
C MET A 86 10.51 -1.27 -4.14
N ILE A 87 9.18 -1.26 -4.11
CA ILE A 87 8.39 -1.78 -2.98
C ILE A 87 7.58 -2.97 -3.49
N THR A 88 7.62 -4.08 -2.77
CA THR A 88 6.86 -5.28 -3.11
C THR A 88 5.84 -5.56 -2.02
N PHE A 89 4.61 -5.84 -2.43
CA PHE A 89 3.54 -6.26 -1.53
C PHE A 89 3.52 -7.78 -1.46
N VAL A 90 3.51 -8.33 -0.25
CA VAL A 90 3.64 -9.76 0.02
C VAL A 90 2.53 -10.17 0.97
N THR A 91 1.91 -11.33 0.74
CA THR A 91 0.85 -11.81 1.63
C THR A 91 1.40 -12.30 2.97
N LEU A 92 0.64 -12.01 4.03
CA LEU A 92 0.97 -12.47 5.40
C LEU A 92 0.29 -13.79 5.74
N ARG A 93 -0.69 -14.22 4.95
CA ARG A 93 -1.43 -15.46 5.09
C ARG A 93 -1.94 -15.88 3.72
N ASP A 94 -2.56 -17.05 3.65
CA ASP A 94 -3.26 -17.44 2.44
C ASP A 94 -4.42 -16.48 2.18
N VAL A 95 -4.60 -16.07 0.93
CA VAL A 95 -5.64 -15.14 0.50
C VAL A 95 -6.42 -15.79 -0.63
N GLU A 96 -7.74 -15.74 -0.54
CA GLU A 96 -8.61 -16.29 -1.60
C GLU A 96 -8.97 -15.22 -2.61
N ALA A 97 -9.19 -15.65 -3.85
CA ALA A 97 -9.70 -14.74 -4.90
C ALA A 97 -10.96 -14.04 -4.39
N GLY A 98 -11.04 -12.74 -4.62
CA GLY A 98 -12.16 -11.91 -4.17
C GLY A 98 -11.95 -11.19 -2.85
N GLU A 99 -10.95 -11.59 -2.06
CA GLU A 99 -10.63 -10.87 -0.82
C GLU A 99 -9.95 -9.54 -1.15
N GLU A 100 -10.26 -8.52 -0.36
CA GLU A 100 -9.52 -7.25 -0.44
C GLU A 100 -8.13 -7.42 0.15
N LEU A 101 -7.13 -6.90 -0.55
CA LEU A 101 -5.75 -6.89 -0.09
C LEU A 101 -5.51 -5.59 0.67
N THR A 102 -5.07 -5.71 1.92
CA THR A 102 -4.92 -4.58 2.82
C THR A 102 -3.54 -4.57 3.43
N ILE A 103 -3.11 -3.38 3.84
CA ILE A 103 -1.83 -3.18 4.53
C ILE A 103 -2.08 -2.38 5.80
N ASP A 104 -1.16 -2.46 6.76
CA ASP A 104 -1.20 -1.60 7.94
C ASP A 104 -0.38 -0.36 7.64
N TYR A 105 -1.02 0.81 7.61
CA TYR A 105 -0.35 2.08 7.33
C TYR A 105 0.58 2.51 8.46
N GLY A 106 0.40 1.95 9.66
CA GLY A 106 1.13 2.37 10.85
C GLY A 106 0.44 3.53 11.56
N GLU A 107 0.62 3.63 12.86
CA GLU A 107 -0.05 4.66 13.66
C GLU A 107 0.38 6.07 13.29
N GLU A 108 1.64 6.27 12.93
CA GLU A 108 2.14 7.58 12.54
C GLU A 108 1.39 8.17 11.33
N TRP A 109 0.98 7.32 10.40
CA TRP A 109 0.24 7.79 9.23
C TRP A 109 -1.05 8.49 9.65
N TRP A 110 -1.78 7.90 10.62
CA TRP A 110 -3.04 8.46 11.11
C TRP A 110 -2.82 9.68 11.98
N SER A 111 -1.88 9.61 12.92
CA SER A 111 -1.65 10.70 13.88
C SER A 111 -1.15 11.96 13.20
N THR A 112 -0.26 11.84 12.20
CA THR A 112 0.25 13.01 11.47
C THR A 112 -0.80 13.66 10.59
N ARG A 113 -1.86 12.93 10.22
CA ARG A 113 -2.97 13.44 9.41
C ARG A 113 -4.19 13.80 10.25
N ASN A 114 -4.12 13.57 11.54
CA ASN A 114 -5.22 13.84 12.49
C ASN A 114 -6.50 13.14 12.09
N LEU A 115 -6.38 11.87 11.68
CA LEU A 115 -7.47 11.01 11.25
C LEU A 115 -7.59 9.81 12.17
N GLU A 116 -8.77 9.17 12.16
CA GLU A 116 -8.98 7.90 12.83
C GLU A 116 -8.97 6.77 11.81
N PRO A 117 -8.29 5.64 12.10
CA PRO A 117 -8.22 4.55 11.15
C PRO A 117 -9.55 3.83 10.99
N ASP A 118 -9.78 3.30 9.79
CA ASP A 118 -10.87 2.37 9.53
C ASP A 118 -10.59 1.04 10.23
N PRO A 119 -11.59 0.34 10.71
CA PRO A 119 -11.40 -0.93 11.38
C PRO A 119 -10.87 -2.03 10.47
#